data_39b3fd5782ffbd9eca28fddfbbaffb99
#
_entry.id   39b3fd5782ffbd9eca28fddfbbaffb99
#
_cell.length_a   1.000
_cell.length_b   1.000
_cell.length_c   1.000
_cell.angle_alpha   90.00
_cell.angle_beta   90.00
_cell.angle_gamma   90.00
#
_symmetry.space_group_name_H-M   'P 1'
#
loop_
_entity.id
_entity.type
_entity.pdbx_description
1 polymer ?
#
loop_
_entity_poly.entity_id
_entity_poly.type
_entity_poly.pdbx_seq_one_letter_code
_entity_poly.pdbx_strand_id
1 'polypeptide(L)'
;TLFSNWSGRDGNSTSSLFLGLTAEDTVRFSDAFGSAGEVSDRTKPFILSAVNGQNSASVFQNGQLLKSANQLSKRRLDTPWVIGQQGNINGEFWKGSVAEIRVYERALTDRERRSVETQLAEHYGILMYSEKPVPQRDRQTLALASLCHVLMNSNEFLFID
;
A
#
# COMPACT_ATOMS: atom_id res chain seq x y z
N THR A 1 -9.60 4.69 11.47
CA THR A 1 -9.54 3.67 10.41
C THR A 1 -9.63 4.31 9.04
N LEU A 2 -8.73 3.92 8.13
CA LEU A 2 -8.71 4.42 6.75
C LEU A 2 -9.78 3.73 5.89
N PHE A 3 -9.86 2.41 6.02
CA PHE A 3 -10.63 1.55 5.14
C PHE A 3 -11.04 0.29 5.89
N SER A 4 -12.28 -0.13 5.75
CA SER A 4 -12.78 -1.30 6.47
C SER A 4 -13.92 -2.03 5.78
N ASN A 5 -14.00 -3.34 6.03
CA ASN A 5 -15.17 -4.17 5.89
C ASN A 5 -15.45 -4.77 7.26
N TRP A 6 -16.39 -4.20 7.99
CA TRP A 6 -16.64 -4.52 9.40
C TRP A 6 -18.13 -4.65 9.67
N SER A 7 -18.58 -5.84 10.13
CA SER A 7 -19.99 -6.05 10.49
C SER A 7 -20.34 -5.54 11.88
N GLY A 8 -19.38 -5.49 12.77
CA GLY A 8 -19.56 -5.04 14.16
C GLY A 8 -20.40 -5.99 15.01
N ARG A 9 -20.84 -7.13 14.46
CA ARG A 9 -21.83 -7.97 15.14
C ARG A 9 -21.27 -8.96 16.14
N ASP A 10 -20.05 -9.45 15.96
CA ASP A 10 -19.69 -10.68 16.66
C ASP A 10 -18.43 -10.61 17.51
N GLY A 11 -17.76 -9.49 17.61
CA GLY A 11 -16.45 -9.47 18.28
C GLY A 11 -15.47 -10.50 17.68
N ASN A 12 -15.87 -11.15 16.58
CA ASN A 12 -15.16 -12.22 15.93
C ASN A 12 -14.21 -11.63 14.88
N SER A 13 -12.94 -11.85 15.07
CA SER A 13 -11.87 -11.40 14.18
C SER A 13 -12.02 -11.87 12.73
N THR A 14 -12.79 -12.94 12.49
CA THR A 14 -12.97 -13.51 11.15
C THR A 14 -13.97 -12.78 10.27
N SER A 15 -14.79 -11.90 10.83
CA SER A 15 -15.86 -11.18 10.12
C SER A 15 -15.46 -9.77 9.72
N SER A 16 -14.19 -9.40 9.85
CA SER A 16 -13.75 -8.04 9.58
C SER A 16 -12.38 -7.96 8.92
N LEU A 17 -12.25 -6.97 8.08
CA LEU A 17 -10.96 -6.50 7.55
C LEU A 17 -10.90 -4.99 7.68
N PHE A 18 -9.86 -4.46 8.25
CA PHE A 18 -9.63 -3.03 8.28
C PHE A 18 -8.14 -2.69 8.21
N LEU A 19 -7.86 -1.53 7.66
CA LEU A 19 -6.55 -0.91 7.62
C LEU A 19 -6.66 0.50 8.18
N GLY A 20 -5.76 0.88 9.06
CA GLY A 20 -5.75 2.21 9.66
C GLY A 20 -4.49 2.48 10.43
N LEU A 21 -4.48 3.62 11.11
CA LEU A 21 -3.42 4.02 12.04
C LEU A 21 -4.01 4.21 13.43
N THR A 22 -3.19 3.99 14.46
CA THR A 22 -3.48 4.42 15.82
C THR A 22 -3.23 5.93 16.00
N ALA A 23 -3.49 6.46 17.18
CA ALA A 23 -3.14 7.83 17.52
C ALA A 23 -1.62 8.07 17.51
N GLU A 24 -0.84 7.02 17.76
CA GLU A 24 0.62 6.99 17.80
C GLU A 24 1.23 6.63 16.43
N ASP A 25 0.45 6.75 15.34
CA ASP A 25 0.89 6.51 13.96
C ASP A 25 1.32 5.07 13.64
N THR A 26 0.98 4.12 14.49
CA THR A 26 1.23 2.70 14.22
C THR A 26 0.15 2.12 13.31
N VAL A 27 0.55 1.25 12.37
CA VAL A 27 -0.38 0.62 11.44
C VAL A 27 -1.21 -0.44 12.16
N ARG A 28 -2.53 -0.38 11.95
CA ARG A 28 -3.47 -1.45 12.30
C ARG A 28 -3.94 -2.17 11.05
N PHE A 29 -3.67 -3.45 10.98
CA PHE A 29 -4.20 -4.32 9.93
C PHE A 29 -4.98 -5.45 10.57
N SER A 30 -6.29 -5.23 10.70
CA SER A 30 -7.21 -6.11 11.44
C SER A 30 -6.65 -6.49 12.82
N ASP A 31 -6.73 -7.75 13.19
CA ASP A 31 -6.24 -8.32 14.45
C ASP A 31 -4.77 -8.76 14.41
N ALA A 32 -4.11 -8.75 13.25
CA ALA A 32 -2.72 -9.17 13.13
C ALA A 32 -1.73 -8.17 13.76
N PHE A 33 -2.10 -6.89 13.78
CA PHE A 33 -1.22 -5.82 14.26
C PHE A 33 -1.91 -5.02 15.37
N GLY A 34 -1.54 -5.30 16.60
CA GLY A 34 -2.01 -4.55 17.77
C GLY A 34 -1.32 -3.21 17.94
N SER A 35 -0.05 -3.11 17.64
CA SER A 35 0.76 -1.88 17.76
C SER A 35 2.13 -2.09 17.13
N ALA A 36 2.26 -1.95 15.83
CA ALA A 36 3.58 -2.11 15.26
C ALA A 36 3.68 -1.70 13.80
N GLY A 37 4.81 -1.12 13.48
CA GLY A 37 5.06 -0.51 12.19
C GLY A 37 4.58 0.93 12.22
N GLU A 38 5.36 1.79 12.82
CA GLU A 38 5.12 3.22 12.84
C GLU A 38 5.31 3.82 11.46
N VAL A 39 4.32 4.60 11.03
CA VAL A 39 4.41 5.35 9.79
C VAL A 39 5.34 6.54 9.98
N SER A 40 6.36 6.65 9.14
CA SER A 40 7.25 7.79 9.14
C SER A 40 6.62 8.99 8.44
N ASP A 41 6.70 10.15 9.04
CA ASP A 41 6.32 11.46 8.45
C ASP A 41 4.94 11.47 7.76
N ARG A 42 3.88 11.30 8.53
CA ARG A 42 2.48 11.39 8.03
C ARG A 42 2.07 12.78 7.54
N THR A 43 2.93 13.78 7.66
CA THR A 43 2.67 15.12 7.12
C THR A 43 2.85 15.20 5.61
N LYS A 44 3.52 14.20 5.03
CA LYS A 44 3.72 14.06 3.59
C LYS A 44 2.82 12.97 3.01
N PRO A 45 2.49 13.03 1.72
CA PRO A 45 1.83 11.92 1.04
C PRO A 45 2.66 10.64 1.14
N PHE A 46 1.99 9.53 1.39
CA PHE A 46 2.63 8.21 1.44
C PHE A 46 1.70 7.12 0.89
N ILE A 47 2.28 6.01 0.50
CA ILE A 47 1.59 4.79 0.09
C ILE A 47 1.63 3.82 1.27
N LEU A 48 0.47 3.36 1.71
CA LEU A 48 0.34 2.32 2.72
C LEU A 48 -0.18 1.05 2.04
N SER A 49 0.59 -0.02 2.10
CA SER A 49 0.20 -1.32 1.54
C SER A 49 0.09 -2.37 2.63
N ALA A 50 -0.95 -3.20 2.55
CA ALA A 50 -1.15 -4.33 3.43
C ALA A 50 -1.44 -5.59 2.60
N VAL A 51 -0.75 -6.67 2.89
CA VAL A 51 -0.87 -7.95 2.20
C VAL A 51 -1.09 -9.07 3.20
N ASN A 52 -2.17 -9.83 3.04
CA ASN A 52 -2.37 -11.07 3.77
C ASN A 52 -1.97 -12.25 2.87
N GLY A 53 -0.72 -12.66 2.97
CA GLY A 53 -0.15 -13.75 2.19
C GLY A 53 -0.44 -15.12 2.79
N GLN A 54 0.17 -16.17 2.21
CA GLN A 54 -0.05 -17.56 2.66
C GLN A 54 0.54 -17.85 4.05
N ASN A 55 1.63 -17.18 4.42
CA ASN A 55 2.37 -17.47 5.65
C ASN A 55 2.42 -16.28 6.62
N SER A 56 2.13 -15.09 6.15
CA SER A 56 2.22 -13.87 6.96
C SER A 56 1.30 -12.78 6.44
N ALA A 57 0.90 -11.90 7.35
CA ALA A 57 0.38 -10.59 7.03
C ALA A 57 1.51 -9.57 7.13
N SER A 58 1.61 -8.68 6.15
CA SER A 58 2.70 -7.70 6.07
C SER A 58 2.16 -6.32 5.70
N VAL A 59 2.77 -5.28 6.28
CA VAL A 59 2.43 -3.88 5.97
C VAL A 59 3.69 -3.13 5.54
N PHE A 60 3.51 -2.22 4.60
CA PHE A 60 4.60 -1.47 3.97
C PHE A 60 4.22 0.00 3.87
N GLN A 61 5.22 0.88 3.99
CA GLN A 61 5.10 2.30 3.65
C GLN A 61 6.10 2.63 2.56
N ASN A 62 5.63 3.20 1.46
CA ASN A 62 6.46 3.58 0.30
C ASN A 62 7.40 2.46 -0.16
N GLY A 63 6.94 1.20 -0.12
CA GLY A 63 7.75 0.02 -0.45
C GLY A 63 8.59 -0.56 0.68
N GLN A 64 8.81 0.17 1.76
CA GLN A 64 9.53 -0.31 2.93
C GLN A 64 8.64 -1.21 3.79
N LEU A 65 9.13 -2.39 4.16
CA LEU A 65 8.46 -3.24 5.13
C LEU A 65 8.47 -2.57 6.51
N LEU A 66 7.29 -2.31 7.04
CA LEU A 66 7.14 -1.81 8.41
C LEU A 66 7.08 -2.96 9.40
N LYS A 67 6.28 -3.98 9.10
CA LYS A 67 6.14 -5.16 9.93
C LYS A 67 5.52 -6.34 9.19
N SER A 68 5.85 -7.55 9.66
CA SER A 68 5.14 -8.79 9.38
C SER A 68 4.66 -9.45 10.67
N ALA A 69 3.53 -10.12 10.58
CA ALA A 69 2.94 -10.92 11.64
C ALA A 69 2.35 -12.20 11.05
N ASN A 70 1.73 -13.02 11.88
CA ASN A 70 1.02 -14.20 11.41
C ASN A 70 -0.06 -13.84 10.40
N GLN A 71 -0.28 -14.74 9.45
CA GLN A 71 -1.38 -14.63 8.49
C GLN A 71 -2.71 -14.39 9.21
N LEU A 72 -3.53 -13.47 8.65
CA LEU A 72 -4.91 -13.34 9.08
C LEU A 72 -5.70 -14.61 8.73
N SER A 73 -6.55 -15.05 9.62
CA SER A 73 -7.51 -16.11 9.32
C SER A 73 -8.41 -15.73 8.14
N LYS A 74 -9.04 -16.72 7.52
CA LYS A 74 -9.97 -16.47 6.41
C LYS A 74 -11.08 -15.52 6.84
N ARG A 75 -11.32 -14.47 6.05
CA ARG A 75 -12.30 -13.43 6.31
C ARG A 75 -13.59 -13.65 5.54
N ARG A 76 -14.73 -13.33 6.18
CA ARG A 76 -16.00 -13.13 5.52
C ARG A 76 -16.19 -11.64 5.27
N LEU A 77 -16.12 -11.24 4.01
CA LEU A 77 -16.20 -9.84 3.59
C LEU A 77 -17.55 -9.56 2.95
N ASP A 78 -18.62 -9.85 3.69
CA ASP A 78 -20.01 -9.77 3.23
C ASP A 78 -20.74 -8.48 3.67
N THR A 79 -20.02 -7.57 4.27
CA THR A 79 -20.54 -6.25 4.66
C THR A 79 -20.10 -5.17 3.68
N PRO A 80 -20.77 -4.01 3.66
CA PRO A 80 -20.33 -2.88 2.85
C PRO A 80 -18.91 -2.42 3.23
N TRP A 81 -18.15 -2.02 2.23
CA TRP A 81 -16.87 -1.35 2.43
C TRP A 81 -17.08 0.10 2.85
N VAL A 82 -16.33 0.54 3.83
CA VAL A 82 -16.40 1.90 4.37
C VAL A 82 -15.01 2.54 4.33
N ILE A 83 -14.96 3.77 3.84
CA ILE A 83 -13.75 4.61 3.80
C ILE A 83 -13.85 5.68 4.88
N GLY A 84 -12.78 5.88 5.61
CA GLY A 84 -12.67 6.93 6.62
C GLY A 84 -13.28 6.59 7.98
N GLN A 85 -13.79 5.37 8.16
CA GLN A 85 -14.41 4.92 9.40
C GLN A 85 -14.30 3.39 9.54
N GLN A 86 -14.41 2.89 10.75
CA GLN A 86 -14.48 1.44 10.99
C GLN A 86 -15.93 0.94 10.98
N GLY A 87 -16.44 0.66 9.78
CA GLY A 87 -17.76 0.07 9.59
C GLY A 87 -18.86 0.83 10.32
N ASN A 88 -19.61 0.13 11.17
CA ASN A 88 -20.72 0.67 11.94
C ASN A 88 -20.33 1.20 13.34
N ILE A 89 -19.03 1.28 13.64
CA ILE A 89 -18.56 1.88 14.90
C ILE A 89 -18.59 3.40 14.78
N ASN A 90 -19.31 4.04 15.70
CA ASN A 90 -19.26 5.48 15.80
C ASN A 90 -17.94 5.89 16.45
N GLY A 91 -17.06 6.48 15.69
CA GLY A 91 -15.70 6.81 16.11
C GLY A 91 -14.67 6.25 15.13
N GLU A 92 -13.41 6.25 15.53
CA GLU A 92 -12.28 5.79 14.73
C GLU A 92 -12.19 6.43 13.32
N PHE A 93 -12.63 7.67 13.22
CA PHE A 93 -12.62 8.42 11.97
C PHE A 93 -11.20 8.67 11.48
N TRP A 94 -11.02 8.54 10.18
CA TRP A 94 -9.78 8.97 9.53
C TRP A 94 -9.71 10.50 9.49
N LYS A 95 -8.61 11.04 9.96
CA LYS A 95 -8.32 12.47 9.89
C LYS A 95 -7.23 12.69 8.86
N GLY A 96 -7.60 13.05 7.64
CA GLY A 96 -6.68 13.27 6.54
C GLY A 96 -7.32 13.06 5.19
N SER A 97 -6.57 13.28 4.13
CA SER A 97 -7.00 13.06 2.75
C SER A 97 -6.63 11.65 2.29
N VAL A 98 -7.45 11.09 1.41
CA VAL A 98 -7.21 9.83 0.73
C VAL A 98 -7.30 10.09 -0.76
N ALA A 99 -6.22 9.89 -1.49
CA ALA A 99 -6.19 10.12 -2.92
C ALA A 99 -6.75 8.91 -3.70
N GLU A 100 -6.33 7.70 -3.31
CA GLU A 100 -6.71 6.47 -4.01
C GLU A 100 -6.70 5.28 -3.07
N ILE A 101 -7.57 4.29 -3.33
CA ILE A 101 -7.60 2.99 -2.66
C ILE A 101 -7.67 1.90 -3.73
N ARG A 102 -6.80 0.91 -3.64
CA ARG A 102 -6.83 -0.30 -4.48
C ARG A 102 -6.98 -1.53 -3.61
N VAL A 103 -7.93 -2.37 -3.94
CA VAL A 103 -8.20 -3.63 -3.24
C VAL A 103 -8.10 -4.78 -4.24
N TYR A 104 -7.45 -5.85 -3.83
CA TYR A 104 -7.24 -7.04 -4.66
C TYR A 104 -7.85 -8.25 -3.95
N GLU A 105 -8.51 -9.11 -4.71
CA GLU A 105 -9.16 -10.33 -4.19
C GLU A 105 -8.14 -11.41 -3.78
N ARG A 106 -6.88 -11.23 -4.13
CA ARG A 106 -5.78 -12.12 -3.77
C ARG A 106 -4.60 -11.35 -3.22
N ALA A 107 -3.76 -12.04 -2.48
CA ALA A 107 -2.45 -11.51 -2.13
C ALA A 107 -1.61 -11.30 -3.41
N LEU A 108 -1.10 -10.09 -3.58
CA LEU A 108 -0.12 -9.81 -4.61
C LEU A 108 1.23 -10.40 -4.22
N THR A 109 1.98 -10.87 -5.20
CA THR A 109 3.40 -11.17 -5.03
C THR A 109 4.17 -9.88 -4.74
N ASP A 110 5.36 -9.99 -4.17
CA ASP A 110 6.21 -8.81 -3.91
C ASP A 110 6.49 -8.00 -5.18
N ARG A 111 6.70 -8.67 -6.30
CA ARG A 111 6.91 -8.01 -7.59
C ARG A 111 5.68 -7.21 -8.04
N GLU A 112 4.49 -7.81 -7.95
CA GLU A 112 3.23 -7.14 -8.31
C GLU A 112 2.95 -5.96 -7.37
N ARG A 113 3.10 -6.17 -6.06
CA ARG A 113 2.94 -5.12 -5.06
C ARG A 113 3.87 -3.93 -5.35
N ARG A 114 5.17 -4.20 -5.53
CA ARG A 114 6.16 -3.16 -5.86
C ARG A 114 5.82 -2.43 -7.16
N SER A 115 5.31 -3.14 -8.17
CA SER A 115 4.88 -2.52 -9.42
C SER A 115 3.72 -1.54 -9.20
N VAL A 116 2.71 -1.94 -8.41
CA VAL A 116 1.58 -1.07 -8.07
C VAL A 116 2.03 0.15 -7.27
N GLU A 117 2.86 -0.06 -6.26
CA GLU A 117 3.42 1.01 -5.44
C GLU A 117 4.24 2.01 -6.27
N THR A 118 5.06 1.51 -7.21
CA THR A 118 5.85 2.36 -8.11
C THR A 118 4.95 3.21 -9.00
N GLN A 119 3.91 2.62 -9.60
CA GLN A 119 2.93 3.37 -10.41
C GLN A 119 2.24 4.49 -9.60
N LEU A 120 1.83 4.17 -8.37
CA LEU A 120 1.24 5.18 -7.48
C LEU A 120 2.25 6.26 -7.11
N ALA A 121 3.48 5.87 -6.80
CA ALA A 121 4.55 6.78 -6.42
C ALA A 121 4.88 7.77 -7.57
N GLU A 122 4.98 7.27 -8.78
CA GLU A 122 5.18 8.08 -9.99
C GLU A 122 4.00 9.04 -10.22
N HIS A 123 2.77 8.53 -10.10
CA HIS A 123 1.57 9.33 -10.32
C HIS A 123 1.40 10.46 -9.30
N TYR A 124 1.71 10.21 -8.04
CA TYR A 124 1.53 11.17 -6.94
C TYR A 124 2.80 11.88 -6.50
N GLY A 125 3.93 11.65 -7.15
CA GLY A 125 5.23 12.26 -6.80
C GLY A 125 5.75 11.81 -5.43
N ILE A 126 5.51 10.56 -5.04
CA ILE A 126 5.92 10.01 -3.75
C ILE A 126 7.28 9.33 -3.90
N LEU A 127 8.18 9.60 -2.97
CA LEU A 127 9.49 8.94 -2.95
C LEU A 127 9.34 7.51 -2.38
N MET A 128 9.73 6.53 -3.18
CA MET A 128 9.78 5.13 -2.74
C MET A 128 11.04 4.87 -1.90
N TYR A 129 10.89 3.98 -0.92
CA TYR A 129 12.02 3.46 -0.18
C TYR A 129 12.90 2.59 -1.10
N SER A 130 14.18 2.90 -1.12
CA SER A 130 15.19 2.09 -1.80
C SER A 130 16.10 1.46 -0.74
N GLU A 131 16.11 0.12 -0.65
CA GLU A 131 17.00 -0.61 0.26
C GLU A 131 18.49 -0.42 -0.04
N LYS A 132 18.80 0.00 -1.25
CA LYS A 132 20.16 0.37 -1.65
C LYS A 132 20.12 1.74 -2.33
N PRO A 133 20.98 2.68 -1.95
CA PRO A 133 21.17 3.87 -2.76
C PRO A 133 21.60 3.39 -4.15
N VAL A 134 20.77 3.66 -5.15
CA VAL A 134 21.16 3.39 -6.55
C VAL A 134 22.37 4.25 -6.82
N PRO A 135 23.53 3.66 -7.17
CA PRO A 135 24.70 4.46 -7.51
C PRO A 135 24.33 5.51 -8.56
N GLN A 136 24.93 6.68 -8.49
CA GLN A 136 24.59 7.79 -9.40
C GLN A 136 24.73 7.40 -10.88
N ARG A 137 25.65 6.45 -11.16
CA ARG A 137 25.84 5.86 -12.48
C ARG A 137 24.60 5.07 -12.98
N ASP A 138 23.94 4.35 -12.08
CA ASP A 138 22.75 3.58 -12.43
C ASP A 138 21.54 4.49 -12.67
N ARG A 139 21.47 5.62 -11.96
CA ARG A 139 20.40 6.62 -12.20
C ARG A 139 20.53 7.25 -13.60
N GLN A 140 21.73 7.55 -14.04
CA GLN A 140 21.99 8.05 -15.39
C GLN A 140 21.67 6.99 -16.44
N THR A 141 22.04 5.72 -16.21
CA THR A 141 21.74 4.61 -17.08
C THR A 141 20.25 4.36 -17.18
N LEU A 142 19.51 4.42 -16.06
CA LEU A 142 18.05 4.29 -16.05
C LEU A 142 17.36 5.47 -16.74
N ALA A 143 17.84 6.70 -16.56
CA ALA A 143 17.33 7.86 -17.27
C ALA A 143 17.59 7.76 -18.79
N LEU A 144 18.76 7.29 -19.21
CA LEU A 144 19.08 7.02 -20.60
C LEU A 144 18.23 5.88 -21.18
N ALA A 145 18.02 4.80 -20.43
CA ALA A 145 17.16 3.71 -20.84
C ALA A 145 15.71 4.15 -21.01
N SER A 146 15.20 4.98 -20.09
CA SER A 146 13.86 5.57 -20.21
C SER A 146 13.74 6.49 -21.42
N LEU A 147 14.75 7.32 -21.67
CA LEU A 147 14.80 8.18 -22.86
C LEU A 147 14.83 7.36 -24.14
N CYS A 148 15.68 6.32 -24.21
CA CYS A 148 15.73 5.40 -25.35
C CYS A 148 14.39 4.70 -25.56
N HIS A 149 13.70 4.27 -24.50
CA HIS A 149 12.40 3.63 -24.59
C HIS A 149 11.33 4.60 -25.14
N VAL A 150 11.35 5.85 -24.75
CA VAL A 150 10.46 6.89 -25.28
C VAL A 150 10.78 7.15 -26.75
N LEU A 151 12.04 7.29 -27.11
CA LEU A 151 12.47 7.52 -28.50
C LEU A 151 12.12 6.32 -29.40
N MET A 152 12.32 5.08 -28.95
CA MET A 152 11.98 3.89 -29.71
C MET A 152 10.47 3.66 -29.89
N ASN A 153 9.64 4.20 -29.02
CA ASN A 153 8.18 4.16 -29.12
C ASN A 153 7.59 5.38 -29.81
N SER A 154 8.39 6.40 -30.17
CA SER A 154 7.91 7.51 -30.99
C SER A 154 7.96 7.13 -32.46
N ASN A 155 6.86 7.33 -33.18
CA ASN A 155 6.77 7.05 -34.63
C ASN A 155 7.76 7.87 -35.49
N GLU A 156 8.46 8.81 -34.90
CA GLU A 156 9.45 9.66 -35.59
C GLU A 156 10.80 8.99 -35.82
N PHE A 157 11.05 7.84 -35.16
CA PHE A 157 12.30 7.10 -35.32
C PHE A 157 12.31 6.07 -36.48
N LEU A 158 11.19 5.93 -37.20
CA LEU A 158 11.01 4.90 -38.23
C LEU A 158 11.38 5.34 -39.65
N PHE A 159 11.92 6.53 -39.86
CA PHE A 159 12.31 7.03 -41.17
C PHE A 159 13.68 7.69 -41.16
N ILE A 160 14.74 6.89 -41.14
CA ILE A 160 16.02 7.25 -41.70
C ILE A 160 16.26 6.32 -42.87
N ASP A 161 15.95 6.83 -44.07
CA ASP A 161 16.43 6.24 -45.34
C ASP A 161 17.96 6.35 -45.44
#